data_91f03a0e74a6c74300045a9db60a8e6b
#
_entry.id   91f03a0e74a6c74300045a9db60a8e6b
#
_cell.length_a   1.000
_cell.length_b   1.000
_cell.length_c   1.000
_cell.angle_alpha   90.00
_cell.angle_beta   90.00
_cell.angle_gamma   90.00
#
_symmetry.space_group_name_H-M   'P 1'
#
loop_
_entity.id
_entity.type
_entity.pdbx_description
1 polymer ?
#
loop_
_entity_poly.entity_id
_entity_poly.type
_entity_poly.pdbx_seq_one_letter_code
_entity_poly.pdbx_strand_id
1 'polypeptide(L)'
;MNPGEFDQLVEAAFRRIPARFRKRMANVALIVEPEPPPGRVGPGYTLFGLYEGRPLTHRSVFEPIAMPDRITIFQGPHERLARSPEHLASMVEDTVWHEVGHYFGMNEAQVRAAQRRRRTNR
;
A
#
# COMPACT_ATOMS: atom_id res chain seq x y z
N MET A 1 17.90 -0.94 -8.29
CA MET A 1 16.98 0.16 -8.65
C MET A 1 17.20 1.32 -7.71
N ASN A 2 17.34 2.52 -8.23
CA ASN A 2 17.53 3.69 -7.37
C ASN A 2 16.18 4.15 -6.77
N PRO A 3 16.20 5.02 -5.73
CA PRO A 3 14.97 5.45 -5.08
C PRO A 3 13.95 6.11 -6.02
N GLY A 4 14.42 6.89 -6.97
CA GLY A 4 13.52 7.56 -7.92
C GLY A 4 12.79 6.58 -8.83
N GLU A 5 13.44 5.51 -9.25
CA GLU A 5 12.81 4.46 -10.05
C GLU A 5 11.75 3.72 -9.26
N PHE A 6 12.03 3.42 -7.99
CA PHE A 6 11.07 2.75 -7.13
C PHE A 6 9.85 3.65 -6.85
N ASP A 7 10.08 4.94 -6.62
CA ASP A 7 8.99 5.89 -6.46
C ASP A 7 8.06 5.90 -7.67
N GLN A 8 8.62 5.81 -8.87
CA GLN A 8 7.83 5.75 -10.10
C GLN A 8 6.98 4.49 -10.17
N LEU A 9 7.50 3.35 -9.71
CA LEU A 9 6.71 2.12 -9.64
C LEU A 9 5.53 2.25 -8.69
N VAL A 10 5.76 2.86 -7.53
CA VAL A 10 4.71 3.08 -6.54
C VAL A 10 3.63 4.00 -7.10
N GLU A 11 4.02 5.10 -7.74
CA GLU A 11 3.07 6.02 -8.36
C GLU A 11 2.28 5.35 -9.48
N ALA A 12 2.94 4.56 -10.32
CA ALA A 12 2.26 3.85 -11.40
C ALA A 12 1.23 2.86 -10.85
N ALA A 13 1.59 2.15 -9.77
CA ALA A 13 0.67 1.24 -9.10
C ALA A 13 -0.55 1.98 -8.53
N PHE A 14 -0.31 3.13 -7.91
CA PHE A 14 -1.39 3.94 -7.36
C PHE A 14 -2.34 4.45 -8.45
N ARG A 15 -1.82 4.87 -9.59
CA ARG A 15 -2.64 5.33 -10.71
C ARG A 15 -3.52 4.25 -11.32
N ARG A 16 -3.17 2.97 -11.14
CA ARG A 16 -3.99 1.84 -11.61
C ARG A 16 -5.20 1.59 -10.75
N ILE A 17 -5.24 2.15 -9.55
CA ILE A 17 -6.44 2.10 -8.73
C ILE A 17 -7.52 2.92 -9.42
N PRO A 18 -8.75 2.38 -9.55
CA PRO A 18 -9.81 3.11 -10.24
C PRO A 18 -10.02 4.50 -9.67
N ALA A 19 -10.26 5.47 -10.55
CA ALA A 19 -10.41 6.88 -10.18
C ALA A 19 -11.49 7.10 -9.12
N ARG A 20 -12.56 6.30 -9.14
CA ARG A 20 -13.63 6.41 -8.15
C ARG A 20 -13.14 6.18 -6.72
N PHE A 21 -12.11 5.33 -6.55
CA PHE A 21 -11.48 5.12 -5.25
C PHE A 21 -10.45 6.19 -4.94
N ARG A 22 -9.63 6.56 -5.92
CA ARG A 22 -8.59 7.58 -5.71
C ARG A 22 -9.18 8.92 -5.29
N LYS A 23 -10.34 9.28 -5.82
CA LYS A 23 -11.02 10.53 -5.45
C LYS A 23 -11.39 10.60 -3.97
N ARG A 24 -11.59 9.45 -3.33
CA ARG A 24 -11.91 9.38 -1.90
C ARG A 24 -10.67 9.42 -1.02
N MET A 25 -9.48 9.40 -1.63
CA MET A 25 -8.21 9.35 -0.92
C MET A 25 -7.49 10.70 -0.95
N ALA A 26 -8.23 11.79 -0.97
CA ALA A 26 -7.66 13.14 -1.13
C ALA A 26 -6.73 13.54 0.01
N ASN A 27 -6.91 12.96 1.21
CA ASN A 27 -6.09 13.29 2.37
C ASN A 27 -5.25 12.08 2.79
N VAL A 28 -4.60 11.42 1.83
CA VAL A 28 -3.71 10.29 2.09
C VAL A 28 -2.33 10.62 1.55
N ALA A 29 -1.31 10.50 2.41
CA ALA A 29 0.07 10.65 1.99
C ALA A 29 0.63 9.28 1.57
N LEU A 30 1.19 9.22 0.36
CA LEU A 30 1.84 8.01 -0.15
C LEU A 30 3.35 8.21 -0.04
N ILE A 31 4.00 7.38 0.78
CA ILE A 31 5.39 7.56 1.18
C ILE A 31 6.19 6.31 0.85
N VAL A 32 7.42 6.48 0.40
CA VAL A 32 8.37 5.39 0.19
C VAL A 32 9.49 5.53 1.22
N GLU A 33 9.77 4.42 1.91
CA GLU A 33 10.85 4.35 2.87
C GLU A 33 11.76 3.17 2.50
N PRO A 34 13.06 3.24 2.83
CA PRO A 34 13.97 2.14 2.48
C PRO A 34 13.69 0.85 3.24
N GLU A 35 13.45 0.92 4.55
CA GLU A 35 13.23 -0.26 5.39
C GLU A 35 12.15 0.01 6.43
N PRO A 36 11.42 -1.03 6.86
CA PRO A 36 10.49 -0.86 7.97
C PRO A 36 11.25 -0.56 9.27
N PRO A 37 10.60 0.17 10.21
CA PRO A 37 11.22 0.46 11.50
C PRO A 37 11.55 -0.83 12.26
N PRO A 38 12.66 -0.87 13.02
CA PRO A 38 12.99 -2.02 13.85
C PRO A 38 11.86 -2.34 14.83
N GLY A 39 11.62 -3.64 15.03
CA GLY A 39 10.61 -4.10 15.98
C GLY A 39 9.17 -4.10 15.47
N ARG A 40 8.93 -3.65 14.25
CA ARG A 40 7.58 -3.65 13.67
C ARG A 40 7.17 -5.01 13.15
N VAL A 41 8.13 -5.90 12.93
CA VAL A 41 7.88 -7.22 12.34
C VAL A 41 8.52 -8.27 13.21
N GLY A 42 7.77 -9.33 13.50
CA GLY A 42 8.31 -10.48 14.23
C GLY A 42 9.29 -11.28 13.39
N PRO A 43 10.09 -12.17 14.04
CA PRO A 43 11.01 -13.03 13.31
C PRO A 43 10.29 -13.87 12.25
N GLY A 44 10.88 -13.96 11.07
CA GLY A 44 10.33 -14.76 9.97
C GLY A 44 9.26 -14.06 9.15
N TYR A 45 8.89 -12.83 9.47
CA TYR A 45 7.91 -12.06 8.72
C TYR A 45 8.57 -10.90 7.98
N THR A 46 7.96 -10.48 6.88
CA THR A 46 8.42 -9.36 6.09
C THR A 46 7.30 -8.34 5.96
N LEU A 47 7.61 -7.08 6.26
CA LEU A 47 6.66 -5.99 6.10
C LEU A 47 6.95 -5.25 4.80
N PHE A 48 6.02 -5.29 3.85
CA PHE A 48 6.15 -4.61 2.56
C PHE A 48 5.54 -3.21 2.54
N GLY A 49 4.53 -2.99 3.36
CA GLY A 49 3.85 -1.71 3.43
C GLY A 49 3.11 -1.56 4.74
N LEU A 50 2.64 -0.34 5.00
CA LEU A 50 1.95 -0.04 6.25
C LEU A 50 0.96 1.10 6.02
N TYR A 51 -0.29 0.87 6.39
CA TYR A 51 -1.29 1.94 6.48
C TYR A 51 -1.34 2.44 7.91
N GLU A 52 -1.22 3.75 8.09
CA GLU A 52 -1.34 4.41 9.39
C GLU A 52 -2.39 5.51 9.31
N GLY A 53 -3.32 5.48 10.23
CA GLY A 53 -4.40 6.44 10.27
C GLY A 53 -5.67 5.78 10.78
N ARG A 54 -6.81 6.36 10.40
CA ARG A 54 -8.11 5.82 10.76
C ARG A 54 -8.84 5.43 9.49
N PRO A 55 -9.17 4.14 9.32
CA PRO A 55 -9.91 3.70 8.14
C PRO A 55 -11.16 4.53 7.91
N LEU A 56 -11.51 4.76 6.66
CA LEU A 56 -12.62 5.62 6.29
C LEU A 56 -13.93 5.22 6.96
N THR A 57 -14.16 3.91 7.15
CA THR A 57 -15.35 3.38 7.78
C THR A 57 -15.45 3.66 9.29
N HIS A 58 -14.35 4.06 9.92
CA HIS A 58 -14.28 4.31 11.36
C HIS A 58 -14.34 5.79 11.72
N ARG A 59 -14.52 6.67 10.74
CA ARG A 59 -14.50 8.12 10.97
C ARG A 59 -15.86 8.64 11.34
N SER A 60 -15.88 9.53 12.35
CA SER A 60 -17.06 10.30 12.70
C SER A 60 -17.14 11.58 11.87
N VAL A 61 -18.35 12.03 11.55
CA VAL A 61 -18.55 13.31 10.85
C VAL A 61 -18.09 14.50 11.68
N PHE A 62 -17.95 14.32 12.99
CA PHE A 62 -17.53 15.39 13.90
C PHE A 62 -16.03 15.41 14.16
N GLU A 63 -15.27 14.47 13.60
CA GLU A 63 -13.82 14.46 13.80
C GLU A 63 -13.16 15.52 12.94
N PRO A 64 -12.29 16.34 13.52
CA PRO A 64 -11.52 17.29 12.73
C PRO A 64 -10.51 16.52 11.86
N ILE A 65 -10.32 16.98 10.63
CA ILE A 65 -9.27 16.45 9.77
C ILE A 65 -7.96 17.14 10.17
N ALA A 66 -7.25 16.52 11.13
CA ALA A 66 -6.03 17.12 11.69
C ALA A 66 -4.78 16.69 10.93
N MET A 67 -4.67 15.40 10.57
CA MET A 67 -3.47 14.85 9.93
C MET A 67 -3.90 13.94 8.78
N PRO A 68 -3.14 13.90 7.67
CA PRO A 68 -3.42 12.94 6.62
C PRO A 68 -3.18 11.51 7.10
N ASP A 69 -3.94 10.58 6.57
CA ASP A 69 -3.61 9.17 6.69
C ASP A 69 -2.35 8.91 5.87
N ARG A 70 -1.63 7.85 6.20
CA ARG A 70 -0.34 7.57 5.59
C ARG A 70 -0.29 6.13 5.11
N ILE A 71 0.11 5.95 3.86
CA ILE A 71 0.46 4.64 3.32
C ILE A 71 1.96 4.67 3.02
N THR A 72 2.71 3.77 3.65
CA THR A 72 4.16 3.66 3.45
C THR A 72 4.47 2.37 2.72
N ILE A 73 5.31 2.44 1.69
CA ILE A 73 5.77 1.29 0.93
C ILE A 73 7.27 1.16 1.17
N PHE A 74 7.73 -0.02 1.56
CA PHE A 74 9.13 -0.26 1.91
C PHE A 74 9.89 -0.85 0.73
N GLN A 75 10.88 -0.10 0.24
CA GLN A 75 11.64 -0.45 -0.96
C GLN A 75 12.49 -1.70 -0.78
N GLY A 76 13.27 -1.77 0.32
CA GLY A 76 14.22 -2.85 0.55
C GLY A 76 13.61 -4.24 0.50
N PRO A 77 12.52 -4.50 1.25
CA PRO A 77 11.87 -5.82 1.21
C PRO A 77 11.42 -6.24 -0.18
N HIS A 78 10.89 -5.32 -0.98
CA HIS A 78 10.48 -5.62 -2.35
C HIS A 78 11.67 -6.03 -3.21
N GLU A 79 12.76 -5.25 -3.15
CA GLU A 79 13.93 -5.51 -3.97
C GLU A 79 14.60 -6.83 -3.60
N ARG A 80 14.67 -7.15 -2.30
CA ARG A 80 15.32 -8.39 -1.85
C ARG A 80 14.57 -9.65 -2.29
N LEU A 81 13.26 -9.59 -2.42
CA LEU A 81 12.44 -10.76 -2.74
C LEU A 81 12.00 -10.83 -4.19
N ALA A 82 12.17 -9.76 -4.96
CA ALA A 82 11.79 -9.76 -6.37
C ALA A 82 12.74 -10.64 -7.18
N ARG A 83 12.18 -11.42 -8.09
CA ARG A 83 12.93 -12.35 -8.94
C ARG A 83 13.22 -11.78 -10.33
N SER A 84 12.58 -10.68 -10.67
CA SER A 84 12.74 -9.99 -11.96
C SER A 84 12.17 -8.58 -11.84
N PRO A 85 12.47 -7.67 -12.78
CA PRO A 85 11.82 -6.35 -12.80
C PRO A 85 10.29 -6.43 -12.89
N GLU A 86 9.77 -7.36 -13.66
CA GLU A 86 8.33 -7.56 -13.80
C GLU A 86 7.71 -8.06 -12.50
N HIS A 87 8.41 -8.97 -11.82
CA HIS A 87 7.95 -9.46 -10.52
C HIS A 87 7.96 -8.34 -9.48
N LEU A 88 9.00 -7.49 -9.50
CA LEU A 88 9.06 -6.33 -8.61
C LEU A 88 7.85 -5.40 -8.80
N ALA A 89 7.53 -5.07 -10.04
CA ALA A 89 6.37 -4.21 -10.34
C ALA A 89 5.07 -4.84 -9.85
N SER A 90 4.90 -6.14 -10.02
CA SER A 90 3.73 -6.87 -9.56
C SER A 90 3.63 -6.87 -8.03
N MET A 91 4.76 -7.07 -7.34
CA MET A 91 4.80 -7.02 -5.87
C MET A 91 4.41 -5.66 -5.34
N VAL A 92 4.94 -4.59 -5.93
CA VAL A 92 4.62 -3.22 -5.53
C VAL A 92 3.13 -2.94 -5.73
N GLU A 93 2.57 -3.36 -6.86
CA GLU A 93 1.15 -3.19 -7.14
C GLU A 93 0.29 -3.91 -6.09
N ASP A 94 0.65 -5.15 -5.75
CA ASP A 94 -0.06 -5.91 -4.72
C ASP A 94 0.00 -5.20 -3.36
N THR A 95 1.16 -4.66 -3.00
CA THR A 95 1.33 -3.95 -1.73
C THR A 95 0.48 -2.68 -1.69
N VAL A 96 0.50 -1.88 -2.75
CA VAL A 96 -0.31 -0.65 -2.81
C VAL A 96 -1.79 -0.99 -2.67
N TRP A 97 -2.29 -1.98 -3.40
CA TRP A 97 -3.68 -2.42 -3.29
C TRP A 97 -4.03 -2.90 -1.89
N HIS A 98 -3.09 -3.62 -1.25
CA HIS A 98 -3.28 -4.13 0.10
C HIS A 98 -3.51 -2.99 1.10
N GLU A 99 -2.63 -1.98 1.07
CA GLU A 99 -2.75 -0.85 2.01
C GLU A 99 -3.95 0.04 1.69
N VAL A 100 -4.28 0.22 0.43
CA VAL A 100 -5.50 0.93 0.03
C VAL A 100 -6.74 0.20 0.54
N GLY A 101 -6.73 -1.13 0.49
CA GLY A 101 -7.82 -1.93 1.07
C GLY A 101 -8.03 -1.63 2.55
N HIS A 102 -6.94 -1.54 3.30
CA HIS A 102 -7.02 -1.20 4.73
C HIS A 102 -7.56 0.22 4.95
N TYR A 103 -7.17 1.16 4.10
CA TYR A 103 -7.74 2.51 4.17
C TYR A 103 -9.27 2.49 4.04
N PHE A 104 -9.80 1.64 3.17
CA PHE A 104 -11.25 1.51 2.98
C PHE A 104 -11.91 0.59 4.02
N GLY A 105 -11.17 0.17 5.04
CA GLY A 105 -11.72 -0.60 6.17
C GLY A 105 -11.81 -2.09 5.94
N MET A 106 -11.16 -2.62 4.90
CA MET A 106 -11.15 -4.06 4.63
C MET A 106 -10.21 -4.77 5.60
N ASN A 107 -10.61 -5.95 6.07
CA ASN A 107 -9.74 -6.81 6.86
C ASN A 107 -8.83 -7.64 5.93
N GLU A 108 -7.88 -8.38 6.52
CA GLU A 108 -6.91 -9.17 5.75
C GLU A 108 -7.58 -10.16 4.78
N ALA A 109 -8.62 -10.85 5.23
CA ALA A 109 -9.31 -11.82 4.38
C ALA A 109 -9.96 -11.14 3.18
N GLN A 110 -10.57 -9.98 3.39
CA GLN A 110 -11.20 -9.20 2.31
C GLN A 110 -10.17 -8.70 1.32
N VAL A 111 -9.04 -8.18 1.81
CA VAL A 111 -7.96 -7.71 0.94
C VAL A 111 -7.42 -8.84 0.10
N ARG A 112 -7.15 -10.00 0.70
CA ARG A 112 -6.64 -11.17 -0.04
C ARG A 112 -7.62 -11.66 -1.10
N ALA A 113 -8.92 -11.66 -0.78
CA ALA A 113 -9.95 -12.03 -1.75
C ALA A 113 -9.97 -11.06 -2.93
N ALA A 114 -9.87 -9.76 -2.66
CA ALA A 114 -9.82 -8.74 -3.71
C ALA A 114 -8.57 -8.88 -4.59
N GLN A 115 -7.42 -9.18 -3.99
CA GLN A 115 -6.18 -9.42 -4.74
C GLN A 115 -6.30 -10.64 -5.66
N ARG A 116 -6.91 -11.72 -5.20
CA ARG A 116 -7.13 -12.90 -6.03
C ARG A 116 -8.03 -12.59 -7.23
N ARG A 117 -9.12 -11.84 -7.01
CA ARG A 117 -10.03 -11.44 -8.09
C ARG A 117 -9.30 -10.56 -9.12
N ARG A 118 -8.48 -9.63 -8.64
CA ARG A 118 -7.72 -8.74 -9.52
C ARG A 118 -6.75 -9.53 -10.41
N ARG A 119 -6.05 -10.52 -9.85
CA ARG A 119 -5.13 -11.38 -10.60
C ARG A 119 -5.85 -12.21 -11.63
N THR A 120 -7.02 -12.72 -11.30
CA THR A 120 -7.82 -13.55 -12.22
C THR A 120 -8.32 -12.74 -13.41
N ASN A 121 -8.61 -11.45 -13.21
CA ASN A 121 -9.17 -10.57 -14.23
C ASN A 121 -8.14 -9.80 -15.04
N ARG A 122 -6.88 -10.08 -14.87
CA ARG A 122 -5.80 -9.45 -15.64
C ARG A 122 -5.78 -9.95 -17.09
#